data_80695621d5d8d8ad946f97f8d518d4ef
#
_entry.id   80695621d5d8d8ad946f97f8d518d4ef
#
_cell.length_a   1.000
_cell.length_b   1.000
_cell.length_c   1.000
_cell.angle_alpha   90.00
_cell.angle_beta   90.00
_cell.angle_gamma   90.00
#
_symmetry.space_group_name_H-M   'P 1'
#
loop_
_entity.id
_entity.type
_entity.pdbx_description
1 polymer ?
#
loop_
_entity_poly.entity_id
_entity_poly.type
_entity_poly.pdbx_seq_one_letter_code
_entity_poly.pdbx_strand_id
1 'polypeptide(L)'
;MKSIMGLMQHRLARVFCVSLAAVVALMISQGWAANRAANGAADGAESFDDYLAKVRSAAIGNGIAAFRGLTRDERVIGYDRKQPEFVQTFDEYLTARVTNFRKQEGRKLFKLHQPLLDEIAGLYGVDPEYIVAFWGLETSFGRYQGKYSIIRSLATLGHDQRRAAFFTAELLKALQILDEQHVAPEAFVGAWAGAMGQSQFMPSSFLRFAVDHDGDGRKDIWSNKADVFASIANYLNKAGWKRGAGWGGPVSFNTVDFASLKPLNVDPGCRALKRHSRKMSIPSWKDLGVVPGVQLADQPYALISPEAGASSGYLVGGNYRAILNYNCADKYAVSVGLMSEAIATPD
;
A
#
# COMPACT_ATOMS: atom_id res chain seq x y z
N MET A 1 -9.93 18.47 -53.07
CA MET A 1 -11.04 18.07 -52.18
C MET A 1 -10.88 16.63 -51.76
N LYS A 2 -9.81 16.28 -51.04
CA LYS A 2 -9.59 14.94 -50.42
C LYS A 2 -8.66 15.10 -49.20
N SER A 3 -9.03 15.89 -48.19
CA SER A 3 -8.18 16.00 -46.98
C SER A 3 -8.93 16.50 -45.73
N ILE A 4 -10.26 16.36 -45.64
CA ILE A 4 -11.03 16.78 -44.45
C ILE A 4 -11.84 15.62 -43.82
N MET A 5 -11.87 14.43 -44.44
CA MET A 5 -12.69 13.31 -43.96
C MET A 5 -11.95 12.34 -43.01
N GLY A 6 -10.64 12.51 -42.77
CA GLY A 6 -9.83 11.60 -41.91
C GLY A 6 -9.75 12.02 -40.43
N LEU A 7 -10.13 13.27 -40.07
CA LEU A 7 -9.98 13.75 -38.69
C LEU A 7 -11.23 13.60 -37.80
N MET A 8 -12.36 13.24 -38.39
CA MET A 8 -13.63 13.16 -37.63
C MET A 8 -13.94 11.76 -37.06
N GLN A 9 -13.29 10.71 -37.56
CA GLN A 9 -13.52 9.33 -37.06
C GLN A 9 -12.71 8.97 -35.80
N HIS A 10 -11.63 9.70 -35.48
CA HIS A 10 -10.81 9.42 -34.27
C HIS A 10 -11.27 10.13 -32.99
N ARG A 11 -12.25 11.01 -33.05
CA ARG A 11 -12.80 11.69 -31.85
C ARG A 11 -14.04 11.03 -31.28
N LEU A 12 -14.74 10.18 -32.02
CA LEU A 12 -15.94 9.47 -31.55
C LEU A 12 -15.64 8.15 -30.81
N ALA A 13 -14.47 7.54 -31.01
CA ALA A 13 -14.10 6.30 -30.31
C ALA A 13 -13.54 6.51 -28.89
N ARG A 14 -13.18 7.74 -28.51
CA ARG A 14 -12.66 8.04 -27.15
C ARG A 14 -13.71 8.51 -26.13
N VAL A 15 -14.94 8.74 -26.54
CA VAL A 15 -16.03 9.22 -25.66
C VAL A 15 -16.89 8.08 -25.15
N PHE A 16 -16.84 6.88 -25.76
CA PHE A 16 -17.71 5.75 -25.38
C PHE A 16 -17.09 4.77 -24.35
N CYS A 17 -15.79 4.84 -24.06
CA CYS A 17 -15.17 3.96 -23.05
C CYS A 17 -15.13 4.53 -21.61
N VAL A 18 -15.49 5.81 -21.41
CA VAL A 18 -15.49 6.44 -20.06
C VAL A 18 -16.85 6.33 -19.37
N SER A 19 -17.94 6.00 -20.11
CA SER A 19 -19.31 6.05 -19.59
C SER A 19 -19.81 4.74 -18.95
N LEU A 20 -19.20 3.57 -19.19
CA LEU A 20 -19.74 2.32 -18.65
C LEU A 20 -19.30 2.09 -17.19
N ALA A 21 -18.07 2.45 -16.80
CA ALA A 21 -17.61 2.32 -15.42
C ALA A 21 -18.26 3.34 -14.48
N ALA A 22 -18.55 4.56 -14.97
CA ALA A 22 -19.24 5.59 -14.19
C ALA A 22 -20.74 5.29 -14.00
N VAL A 23 -21.39 4.66 -14.98
CA VAL A 23 -22.81 4.31 -14.91
C VAL A 23 -23.03 3.14 -13.94
N VAL A 24 -22.13 2.16 -13.89
CA VAL A 24 -22.22 1.04 -12.92
C VAL A 24 -22.00 1.55 -11.50
N ALA A 25 -21.04 2.45 -11.27
CA ALA A 25 -20.82 3.05 -9.95
C ALA A 25 -22.00 3.96 -9.51
N LEU A 26 -22.66 4.66 -10.44
CA LEU A 26 -23.84 5.50 -10.15
C LEU A 26 -25.09 4.67 -9.89
N MET A 27 -25.30 3.56 -10.62
CA MET A 27 -26.46 2.68 -10.37
C MET A 27 -26.32 1.92 -9.03
N ILE A 28 -25.11 1.56 -8.60
CA ILE A 28 -24.89 0.96 -7.29
C ILE A 28 -25.16 1.99 -6.19
N SER A 29 -24.74 3.25 -6.36
CA SER A 29 -24.96 4.29 -5.36
C SER A 29 -26.44 4.73 -5.28
N GLN A 30 -27.17 4.75 -6.38
CA GLN A 30 -28.59 5.11 -6.40
C GLN A 30 -29.51 3.95 -5.92
N GLY A 31 -29.16 2.68 -6.23
CA GLY A 31 -29.87 1.54 -5.69
C GLY A 31 -29.77 1.42 -4.16
N TRP A 32 -28.63 1.84 -3.58
CA TRP A 32 -28.43 1.86 -2.14
C TRP A 32 -29.16 3.01 -1.44
N ALA A 33 -29.32 4.15 -2.10
CA ALA A 33 -30.07 5.29 -1.55
C ALA A 33 -31.59 5.09 -1.65
N ALA A 34 -32.08 4.52 -2.74
CA ALA A 34 -33.52 4.28 -2.95
C ALA A 34 -34.07 3.18 -2.04
N ASN A 35 -33.29 2.13 -1.73
CA ASN A 35 -33.71 1.06 -0.82
C ASN A 35 -33.70 1.50 0.64
N ARG A 36 -32.98 2.58 1.03
CA ARG A 36 -33.06 3.17 2.36
C ARG A 36 -34.35 3.94 2.61
N ALA A 37 -34.98 4.46 1.57
CA ALA A 37 -36.23 5.23 1.66
C ALA A 37 -37.49 4.35 1.65
N ALA A 38 -37.41 3.10 1.16
CA ALA A 38 -38.56 2.19 1.04
C ALA A 38 -38.77 1.29 2.25
N ASN A 39 -37.77 1.12 3.13
CA ASN A 39 -37.89 0.32 4.37
C ASN A 39 -37.83 1.24 5.59
N GLY A 40 -38.92 1.97 5.83
CA GLY A 40 -39.22 2.59 7.10
C GLY A 40 -39.46 1.52 8.17
N ALA A 41 -38.64 1.57 9.25
CA ALA A 41 -38.91 0.96 10.55
C ALA A 41 -39.02 -0.58 10.61
N ALA A 42 -37.87 -1.26 10.77
CA ALA A 42 -37.68 -2.37 11.71
C ALA A 42 -36.18 -2.45 12.04
N ASP A 43 -35.86 -2.53 13.33
CA ASP A 43 -34.54 -2.80 13.91
C ASP A 43 -34.00 -4.15 13.38
N GLY A 44 -33.25 -4.13 12.29
CA GLY A 44 -32.65 -5.30 11.70
C GLY A 44 -31.35 -4.92 10.99
N ALA A 45 -30.20 -5.02 11.68
CA ALA A 45 -28.90 -5.04 11.00
C ALA A 45 -28.96 -6.11 9.90
N GLU A 46 -28.52 -5.77 8.67
CA GLU A 46 -28.42 -6.72 7.54
C GLU A 46 -27.71 -8.00 7.99
N SER A 47 -28.29 -9.18 7.69
CA SER A 47 -27.64 -10.43 8.03
C SER A 47 -26.39 -10.64 7.15
N PHE A 48 -25.45 -11.45 7.62
CA PHE A 48 -24.24 -11.77 6.84
C PHE A 48 -24.60 -12.49 5.53
N ASP A 49 -25.62 -13.35 5.53
CA ASP A 49 -26.08 -14.07 4.35
C ASP A 49 -26.72 -13.12 3.33
N ASP A 50 -27.52 -12.14 3.74
CA ASP A 50 -28.08 -11.12 2.85
C ASP A 50 -26.99 -10.26 2.23
N TYR A 51 -25.99 -9.86 3.04
CA TYR A 51 -24.80 -9.16 2.53
C TYR A 51 -24.06 -10.00 1.48
N LEU A 52 -23.80 -11.29 1.76
CA LEU A 52 -23.14 -12.19 0.79
C LEU A 52 -23.97 -12.38 -0.49
N ALA A 53 -25.29 -12.47 -0.39
CA ALA A 53 -26.16 -12.56 -1.55
C ALA A 53 -26.03 -11.33 -2.47
N LYS A 54 -25.98 -10.13 -1.89
CA LYS A 54 -25.75 -8.88 -2.65
C LYS A 54 -24.38 -8.86 -3.32
N VAL A 55 -23.30 -9.18 -2.58
CA VAL A 55 -21.95 -9.19 -3.14
C VAL A 55 -21.83 -10.27 -4.22
N ARG A 56 -22.41 -11.45 -4.01
CA ARG A 56 -22.42 -12.55 -4.98
C ARG A 56 -23.11 -12.18 -6.30
N SER A 57 -24.15 -11.36 -6.25
CA SER A 57 -24.83 -10.90 -7.47
C SER A 57 -23.94 -10.00 -8.36
N ALA A 58 -22.90 -9.39 -7.77
CA ALA A 58 -21.89 -8.59 -8.47
C ALA A 58 -20.64 -9.40 -8.88
N ALA A 59 -20.52 -10.65 -8.40
CA ALA A 59 -19.41 -11.54 -8.75
C ALA A 59 -19.73 -12.32 -10.04
N ILE A 60 -18.71 -12.58 -10.83
CA ILE A 60 -18.79 -13.37 -12.07
C ILE A 60 -17.77 -14.50 -12.02
N GLY A 61 -18.01 -15.56 -12.82
CA GLY A 61 -17.05 -16.63 -13.04
C GLY A 61 -16.69 -17.45 -11.79
N ASN A 62 -15.40 -17.76 -11.63
CA ASN A 62 -14.87 -18.59 -10.55
C ASN A 62 -15.03 -17.95 -9.17
N GLY A 63 -15.14 -16.63 -9.09
CA GLY A 63 -15.38 -15.89 -7.86
C GLY A 63 -16.66 -16.32 -7.13
N ILE A 64 -17.68 -16.80 -7.86
CA ILE A 64 -18.94 -17.26 -7.26
C ILE A 64 -18.74 -18.49 -6.36
N ALA A 65 -17.81 -19.40 -6.72
CA ALA A 65 -17.52 -20.58 -5.93
C ALA A 65 -16.90 -20.26 -4.56
N ALA A 66 -16.20 -19.13 -4.44
CA ALA A 66 -15.56 -18.70 -3.21
C ALA A 66 -16.55 -18.34 -2.08
N PHE A 67 -17.83 -18.13 -2.39
CA PHE A 67 -18.87 -17.87 -1.38
C PHE A 67 -19.45 -19.15 -0.75
N ARG A 68 -19.09 -20.33 -1.25
CA ARG A 68 -19.68 -21.58 -0.76
C ARG A 68 -19.27 -21.85 0.68
N GLY A 69 -20.27 -21.92 1.58
CA GLY A 69 -20.04 -22.18 2.99
C GLY A 69 -19.27 -21.05 3.75
N LEU A 70 -19.27 -19.84 3.20
CA LEU A 70 -18.58 -18.70 3.83
C LEU A 70 -19.31 -18.28 5.10
N THR A 71 -18.57 -18.20 6.20
CA THR A 71 -19.07 -17.75 7.50
C THR A 71 -18.26 -16.55 8.01
N ARG A 72 -18.88 -15.67 8.78
CA ARG A 72 -18.22 -14.55 9.42
C ARG A 72 -17.12 -15.01 10.39
N ASP A 73 -16.01 -14.28 10.45
CA ASP A 73 -14.89 -14.58 11.36
C ASP A 73 -14.73 -13.45 12.40
N GLU A 74 -15.24 -13.65 13.62
CA GLU A 74 -15.20 -12.64 14.68
C GLU A 74 -13.78 -12.29 15.14
N ARG A 75 -12.78 -13.16 14.91
CA ARG A 75 -11.37 -12.87 15.21
C ARG A 75 -10.87 -11.72 14.35
N VAL A 76 -11.30 -11.67 13.09
CA VAL A 76 -10.95 -10.60 12.13
C VAL A 76 -11.47 -9.25 12.63
N ILE A 77 -12.71 -9.20 13.13
CA ILE A 77 -13.29 -8.00 13.76
C ILE A 77 -12.46 -7.58 14.99
N GLY A 78 -12.07 -8.56 15.82
CA GLY A 78 -11.25 -8.30 17.00
C GLY A 78 -9.89 -7.65 16.66
N TYR A 79 -9.23 -8.11 15.61
CA TYR A 79 -7.95 -7.54 15.13
C TYR A 79 -8.13 -6.14 14.53
N ASP A 80 -9.21 -5.90 13.78
CA ASP A 80 -9.49 -4.58 13.20
C ASP A 80 -9.67 -3.49 14.27
N ARG A 81 -10.12 -3.86 15.45
CA ARG A 81 -10.29 -2.95 16.60
C ARG A 81 -9.02 -2.73 17.43
N LYS A 82 -7.98 -3.58 17.29
CA LYS A 82 -6.75 -3.60 18.12
C LYS A 82 -5.49 -3.54 17.26
N GLN A 83 -5.34 -2.49 16.43
CA GLN A 83 -4.16 -2.37 15.56
C GLN A 83 -2.94 -1.84 16.34
N PRO A 84 -1.78 -2.54 16.30
CA PRO A 84 -0.56 -2.16 17.04
C PRO A 84 -0.01 -0.77 16.69
N GLU A 85 -0.20 -0.29 15.46
CA GLU A 85 0.27 1.01 15.00
C GLU A 85 -0.25 2.18 15.84
N PHE A 86 -1.35 1.99 16.57
CA PHE A 86 -1.97 3.01 17.39
C PHE A 86 -1.54 2.99 18.87
N VAL A 87 -0.90 1.90 19.32
CA VAL A 87 -0.58 1.70 20.75
C VAL A 87 0.92 1.75 21.05
N GLN A 88 1.82 1.48 20.09
CA GLN A 88 3.26 1.53 20.28
C GLN A 88 3.80 2.96 20.15
N THR A 89 4.82 3.32 20.93
CA THR A 89 5.61 4.53 20.69
C THR A 89 6.39 4.42 19.37
N PHE A 90 7.01 5.50 18.93
CA PHE A 90 7.82 5.50 17.71
C PHE A 90 9.02 4.54 17.85
N ASP A 91 9.75 4.65 18.95
CA ASP A 91 10.95 3.84 19.22
C ASP A 91 10.62 2.35 19.42
N GLU A 92 9.55 2.03 20.15
CA GLU A 92 9.09 0.64 20.29
C GLU A 92 8.78 0.01 18.94
N TYR A 93 8.10 0.76 18.05
CA TYR A 93 7.78 0.27 16.71
C TYR A 93 9.05 0.02 15.88
N LEU A 94 9.99 0.99 15.86
CA LEU A 94 11.25 0.85 15.12
C LEU A 94 12.07 -0.34 15.64
N THR A 95 12.23 -0.45 16.96
CA THR A 95 12.98 -1.54 17.60
C THR A 95 12.40 -2.90 17.25
N ALA A 96 11.07 -3.02 17.23
CA ALA A 96 10.39 -4.26 16.88
C ALA A 96 10.48 -4.62 15.38
N ARG A 97 10.65 -3.63 14.51
CA ARG A 97 10.66 -3.83 13.05
C ARG A 97 12.06 -3.88 12.45
N VAL A 98 12.99 -3.03 12.89
CA VAL A 98 14.35 -2.90 12.35
C VAL A 98 15.35 -3.67 13.23
N THR A 99 15.10 -4.96 13.40
CA THR A 99 15.91 -5.84 14.27
C THR A 99 17.24 -6.23 13.61
N ASN A 100 18.26 -6.56 14.42
CA ASN A 100 19.54 -7.08 13.92
C ASN A 100 19.36 -8.33 13.04
N PHE A 101 18.45 -9.23 13.43
CA PHE A 101 18.11 -10.39 12.62
C PHE A 101 17.64 -9.98 11.21
N ARG A 102 16.69 -9.03 11.10
CA ARG A 102 16.20 -8.59 9.77
C ARG A 102 17.28 -7.89 8.96
N LYS A 103 18.14 -7.09 9.59
CA LYS A 103 19.27 -6.41 8.92
C LYS A 103 20.22 -7.44 8.30
N GLN A 104 20.67 -8.43 9.09
CA GLN A 104 21.57 -9.48 8.63
C GLN A 104 20.94 -10.37 7.54
N GLU A 105 19.71 -10.82 7.77
CA GLU A 105 19.01 -11.64 6.78
C GLU A 105 18.72 -10.85 5.50
N GLY A 106 18.38 -9.56 5.62
CA GLY A 106 18.19 -8.66 4.48
C GLY A 106 19.45 -8.53 3.61
N ARG A 107 20.63 -8.30 4.22
CA ARG A 107 21.92 -8.26 3.51
C ARG A 107 22.24 -9.59 2.81
N LYS A 108 22.03 -10.70 3.50
CA LYS A 108 22.24 -12.04 2.93
C LYS A 108 21.35 -12.28 1.72
N LEU A 109 20.06 -11.98 1.84
CA LEU A 109 19.09 -12.19 0.76
C LEU A 109 19.27 -11.18 -0.37
N PHE A 110 19.70 -9.97 -0.08
CA PHE A 110 20.08 -8.98 -1.08
C PHE A 110 21.22 -9.52 -1.97
N LYS A 111 22.31 -10.03 -1.37
CA LYS A 111 23.43 -10.66 -2.11
C LYS A 111 22.95 -11.89 -2.89
N LEU A 112 22.08 -12.73 -2.29
CA LEU A 112 21.59 -13.96 -2.94
C LEU A 112 20.78 -13.66 -4.20
N HIS A 113 19.96 -12.62 -4.18
CA HIS A 113 19.06 -12.26 -5.28
C HIS A 113 19.60 -11.10 -6.14
N GLN A 114 20.86 -10.71 -5.95
CA GLN A 114 21.43 -9.51 -6.60
C GLN A 114 21.21 -9.45 -8.11
N PRO A 115 21.46 -10.50 -8.91
CA PRO A 115 21.26 -10.42 -10.36
C PRO A 115 19.81 -10.07 -10.75
N LEU A 116 18.83 -10.68 -10.11
CA LEU A 116 17.42 -10.41 -10.34
C LEU A 116 17.01 -9.00 -9.83
N LEU A 117 17.54 -8.60 -8.69
CA LEU A 117 17.29 -7.27 -8.12
C LEU A 117 17.87 -6.16 -9.01
N ASP A 118 19.08 -6.35 -9.58
CA ASP A 118 19.72 -5.38 -10.47
C ASP A 118 18.95 -5.24 -11.80
N GLU A 119 18.46 -6.35 -12.35
CA GLU A 119 17.58 -6.37 -13.51
C GLU A 119 16.30 -5.57 -13.25
N ILE A 120 15.57 -5.90 -12.19
CA ILE A 120 14.32 -5.24 -11.82
C ILE A 120 14.55 -3.77 -11.48
N ALA A 121 15.63 -3.46 -10.75
CA ALA A 121 16.02 -2.08 -10.44
C ALA A 121 16.29 -1.25 -11.70
N GLY A 122 16.90 -1.87 -12.72
CA GLY A 122 17.11 -1.25 -14.03
C GLY A 122 15.81 -0.99 -14.78
N LEU A 123 14.89 -1.95 -14.79
CA LEU A 123 13.61 -1.85 -15.50
C LEU A 123 12.65 -0.81 -14.86
N TYR A 124 12.59 -0.77 -13.54
CA TYR A 124 11.62 0.08 -12.82
C TYR A 124 12.23 1.39 -12.27
N GLY A 125 13.55 1.58 -12.35
CA GLY A 125 14.20 2.77 -11.81
C GLY A 125 14.05 2.90 -10.29
N VAL A 126 14.13 1.79 -9.57
CA VAL A 126 14.02 1.71 -8.11
C VAL A 126 15.33 1.21 -7.53
N ASP A 127 15.74 1.73 -6.37
CA ASP A 127 16.95 1.26 -5.70
C ASP A 127 16.68 -0.13 -5.09
N PRO A 128 17.49 -1.15 -5.39
CA PRO A 128 17.17 -2.56 -5.11
C PRO A 128 17.11 -2.90 -3.61
N GLU A 129 17.86 -2.19 -2.76
CA GLU A 129 17.82 -2.36 -1.29
C GLU A 129 16.44 -2.02 -0.71
N TYR A 130 15.69 -1.11 -1.33
CA TYR A 130 14.32 -0.81 -0.89
C TYR A 130 13.36 -1.94 -1.23
N ILE A 131 13.50 -2.60 -2.37
CA ILE A 131 12.69 -3.77 -2.72
C ILE A 131 12.81 -4.83 -1.62
N VAL A 132 14.06 -5.11 -1.19
CA VAL A 132 14.33 -6.08 -0.12
C VAL A 132 13.85 -5.58 1.25
N ALA A 133 13.96 -4.27 1.53
CA ALA A 133 13.45 -3.66 2.77
C ALA A 133 11.93 -3.81 2.90
N PHE A 134 11.18 -3.53 1.85
CA PHE A 134 9.73 -3.77 1.82
C PHE A 134 9.42 -5.24 2.05
N TRP A 135 10.02 -6.15 1.30
CA TRP A 135 9.83 -7.58 1.45
C TRP A 135 10.13 -8.08 2.88
N GLY A 136 11.18 -7.55 3.48
CA GLY A 136 11.58 -7.87 4.86
C GLY A 136 10.59 -7.37 5.91
N LEU A 137 10.07 -6.15 5.74
CA LEU A 137 9.14 -5.54 6.69
C LEU A 137 7.73 -6.11 6.57
N GLU A 138 7.27 -6.40 5.35
CA GLU A 138 5.93 -6.91 5.10
C GLU A 138 5.77 -8.35 5.59
N THR A 139 6.70 -9.24 5.23
CA THR A 139 6.52 -10.68 5.47
C THR A 139 7.71 -11.37 6.10
N SER A 140 8.69 -10.61 6.63
CA SER A 140 9.97 -11.19 7.09
C SER A 140 10.61 -12.07 6.00
N PHE A 141 10.70 -11.51 4.80
CA PHE A 141 11.25 -12.15 3.60
C PHE A 141 10.44 -13.37 3.12
N GLY A 142 9.13 -13.22 3.11
CA GLY A 142 8.19 -14.25 2.65
C GLY A 142 7.84 -15.33 3.68
N ARG A 143 8.40 -15.26 4.91
CA ARG A 143 8.15 -16.27 5.96
C ARG A 143 6.75 -16.20 6.56
N TYR A 144 6.16 -15.01 6.61
CA TYR A 144 4.88 -14.74 7.28
C TYR A 144 3.94 -13.95 6.38
N GLN A 145 3.25 -14.63 5.48
CA GLN A 145 2.32 -14.00 4.53
C GLN A 145 0.89 -13.90 5.08
N GLY A 146 0.64 -14.48 6.26
CA GLY A 146 -0.70 -14.64 6.81
C GLY A 146 -1.31 -16.01 6.44
N LYS A 147 -2.41 -16.34 7.13
CA LYS A 147 -3.10 -17.64 6.98
C LYS A 147 -4.63 -17.50 6.91
N TYR A 148 -5.11 -16.28 6.79
CA TYR A 148 -6.53 -16.00 6.73
C TYR A 148 -7.00 -16.10 5.28
N SER A 149 -8.15 -16.73 5.05
CA SER A 149 -8.79 -16.66 3.74
C SER A 149 -9.09 -15.20 3.40
N ILE A 150 -8.57 -14.72 2.29
CA ILE A 150 -8.76 -13.34 1.83
C ILE A 150 -10.24 -13.04 1.63
N ILE A 151 -10.96 -13.92 0.96
CA ILE A 151 -12.40 -13.75 0.70
C ILE A 151 -13.19 -13.68 2.01
N ARG A 152 -12.94 -14.61 2.94
CA ARG A 152 -13.63 -14.63 4.23
C ARG A 152 -13.33 -13.39 5.06
N SER A 153 -12.07 -12.97 5.11
CA SER A 153 -11.65 -11.77 5.86
C SER A 153 -12.30 -10.52 5.30
N LEU A 154 -12.24 -10.31 3.99
CA LEU A 154 -12.81 -9.14 3.34
C LEU A 154 -14.34 -9.13 3.41
N ALA A 155 -15.01 -10.28 3.27
CA ALA A 155 -16.45 -10.39 3.47
C ALA A 155 -16.86 -10.04 4.91
N THR A 156 -16.12 -10.55 5.90
CA THR A 156 -16.36 -10.24 7.31
C THR A 156 -16.24 -8.75 7.60
N LEU A 157 -15.17 -8.11 7.12
CA LEU A 157 -14.92 -6.67 7.29
C LEU A 157 -15.84 -5.80 6.45
N GLY A 158 -16.26 -6.28 5.27
CA GLY A 158 -17.22 -5.59 4.41
C GLY A 158 -18.63 -5.58 4.99
N HIS A 159 -18.98 -6.60 5.77
CA HIS A 159 -20.24 -6.64 6.53
C HIS A 159 -20.19 -5.78 7.81
N ASP A 160 -19.00 -5.54 8.40
CA ASP A 160 -18.85 -4.64 9.54
C ASP A 160 -19.00 -3.16 9.11
N GLN A 161 -19.91 -2.42 9.75
CA GLN A 161 -20.28 -1.06 9.34
C GLN A 161 -19.13 -0.05 9.33
N ARG A 162 -18.05 -0.31 10.07
CA ARG A 162 -16.97 0.66 10.30
C ARG A 162 -16.25 1.11 9.02
N ARG A 163 -15.95 0.18 8.10
CA ARG A 163 -15.29 0.43 6.80
C ARG A 163 -15.91 -0.41 5.68
N ALA A 164 -17.22 -0.63 5.74
CA ALA A 164 -17.95 -1.53 4.85
C ALA A 164 -17.68 -1.27 3.37
N ALA A 165 -17.81 -0.03 2.93
CA ALA A 165 -17.62 0.33 1.51
C ALA A 165 -16.21 -0.01 0.99
N PHE A 166 -15.17 0.26 1.80
CA PHE A 166 -13.80 -0.05 1.45
C PHE A 166 -13.57 -1.55 1.31
N PHE A 167 -13.95 -2.34 2.33
CA PHE A 167 -13.71 -3.78 2.31
C PHE A 167 -14.59 -4.53 1.31
N THR A 168 -15.80 -4.05 1.06
CA THR A 168 -16.64 -4.61 -0.03
C THR A 168 -16.02 -4.35 -1.40
N ALA A 169 -15.47 -3.16 -1.63
CA ALA A 169 -14.75 -2.88 -2.87
C ALA A 169 -13.48 -3.74 -3.03
N GLU A 170 -12.74 -3.99 -1.95
CA GLU A 170 -11.59 -4.90 -1.97
C GLU A 170 -12.02 -6.37 -2.17
N LEU A 171 -13.16 -6.80 -1.59
CA LEU A 171 -13.72 -8.13 -1.81
C LEU A 171 -14.05 -8.38 -3.29
N LEU A 172 -14.69 -7.44 -3.96
CA LEU A 172 -15.00 -7.58 -5.40
C LEU A 172 -13.72 -7.71 -6.24
N LYS A 173 -12.66 -6.98 -5.91
CA LYS A 173 -11.35 -7.11 -6.57
C LYS A 173 -10.66 -8.45 -6.25
N ALA A 174 -10.81 -8.94 -5.03
CA ALA A 174 -10.29 -10.27 -4.67
C ALA A 174 -10.97 -11.39 -5.47
N LEU A 175 -12.28 -11.27 -5.71
CA LEU A 175 -13.00 -12.19 -6.58
C LEU A 175 -12.54 -12.13 -8.04
N GLN A 176 -12.22 -10.93 -8.53
CA GLN A 176 -11.63 -10.74 -9.86
C GLN A 176 -10.26 -11.44 -9.97
N ILE A 177 -9.40 -11.35 -8.96
CA ILE A 177 -8.09 -12.04 -8.93
C ILE A 177 -8.24 -13.55 -9.03
N LEU A 178 -9.24 -14.13 -8.36
CA LEU A 178 -9.58 -15.56 -8.49
C LEU A 178 -10.10 -15.90 -9.88
N ASP A 179 -10.92 -15.04 -10.45
CA ASP A 179 -11.50 -15.24 -11.78
C ASP A 179 -10.43 -15.20 -12.88
N GLU A 180 -9.44 -14.31 -12.73
CA GLU A 180 -8.25 -14.20 -13.58
C GLU A 180 -7.22 -15.32 -13.34
N GLN A 181 -7.46 -16.25 -12.40
CA GLN A 181 -6.67 -17.46 -12.11
C GLN A 181 -5.20 -17.21 -11.71
N HIS A 182 -4.90 -16.04 -11.14
CA HIS A 182 -3.54 -15.72 -10.64
C HIS A 182 -3.15 -16.58 -9.43
N VAL A 183 -4.11 -17.11 -8.69
CA VAL A 183 -3.91 -17.97 -7.51
C VAL A 183 -5.05 -18.98 -7.40
N ALA A 184 -4.74 -20.19 -6.94
CA ALA A 184 -5.77 -21.18 -6.65
C ALA A 184 -6.60 -20.77 -5.41
N PRO A 185 -7.91 -21.06 -5.36
CA PRO A 185 -8.77 -20.65 -4.24
C PRO A 185 -8.26 -21.09 -2.87
N GLU A 186 -7.66 -22.28 -2.78
CA GLU A 186 -7.12 -22.87 -1.55
C GLU A 186 -5.84 -22.17 -1.08
N ALA A 187 -5.08 -21.59 -2.02
CA ALA A 187 -3.87 -20.81 -1.75
C ALA A 187 -4.13 -19.31 -1.54
N PHE A 188 -5.39 -18.86 -1.73
CA PHE A 188 -5.75 -17.45 -1.62
C PHE A 188 -5.86 -17.02 -0.16
N VAL A 189 -4.72 -17.03 0.51
CA VAL A 189 -4.56 -16.68 1.91
C VAL A 189 -3.65 -15.46 2.07
N GLY A 190 -3.79 -14.78 3.20
CA GLY A 190 -3.01 -13.59 3.53
C GLY A 190 -3.23 -13.11 4.95
N ALA A 191 -3.04 -11.80 5.18
CA ALA A 191 -3.31 -11.17 6.45
C ALA A 191 -4.82 -11.07 6.74
N TRP A 192 -5.17 -10.90 8.00
CA TRP A 192 -6.56 -10.80 8.48
C TRP A 192 -7.35 -9.64 7.85
N ALA A 193 -6.67 -8.60 7.38
CA ALA A 193 -7.29 -7.43 6.74
C ALA A 193 -7.32 -7.51 5.20
N GLY A 194 -6.95 -8.65 4.61
CA GLY A 194 -7.01 -8.85 3.15
C GLY A 194 -5.73 -8.50 2.40
N ALA A 195 -4.61 -8.20 3.10
CA ALA A 195 -3.32 -8.03 2.45
C ALA A 195 -2.74 -9.39 2.04
N MET A 196 -2.17 -9.48 0.82
CA MET A 196 -1.87 -10.73 0.13
C MET A 196 -0.41 -10.89 -0.22
N GLY A 197 0.05 -12.15 -0.19
CA GLY A 197 1.35 -12.56 -0.69
C GLY A 197 2.53 -11.93 0.05
N GLN A 198 3.71 -12.03 -0.54
CA GLN A 198 4.96 -11.55 0.08
C GLN A 198 5.08 -10.01 0.05
N SER A 199 4.38 -9.34 -0.85
CA SER A 199 4.29 -7.88 -0.94
C SER A 199 3.20 -7.28 -0.06
N GLN A 200 2.33 -8.09 0.54
CA GLN A 200 1.18 -7.65 1.34
C GLN A 200 0.30 -6.61 0.61
N PHE A 201 0.09 -6.83 -0.70
CA PHE A 201 -0.80 -6.00 -1.49
C PHE A 201 -2.27 -6.23 -1.10
N MET A 202 -3.02 -5.13 -0.99
CA MET A 202 -4.48 -5.21 -1.04
C MET A 202 -4.93 -5.63 -2.45
N PRO A 203 -6.11 -6.25 -2.62
CA PRO A 203 -6.62 -6.64 -3.94
C PRO A 203 -6.57 -5.52 -4.99
N SER A 204 -6.92 -4.30 -4.60
CA SER A 204 -6.80 -3.12 -5.48
C SER A 204 -5.37 -2.82 -5.90
N SER A 205 -4.42 -2.98 -4.99
CA SER A 205 -3.00 -2.79 -5.28
C SER A 205 -2.47 -3.89 -6.18
N PHE A 206 -2.90 -5.14 -5.96
CA PHE A 206 -2.55 -6.27 -6.82
C PHE A 206 -2.99 -6.04 -8.27
N LEU A 207 -4.26 -5.76 -8.51
CA LEU A 207 -4.77 -5.53 -9.86
C LEU A 207 -4.06 -4.36 -10.58
N ARG A 208 -3.63 -3.36 -9.82
CA ARG A 208 -3.00 -2.17 -10.37
C ARG A 208 -1.50 -2.29 -10.57
N PHE A 209 -0.80 -3.01 -9.70
CA PHE A 209 0.66 -2.95 -9.60
C PHE A 209 1.37 -4.30 -9.69
N ALA A 210 0.67 -5.43 -9.45
CA ALA A 210 1.30 -6.74 -9.57
C ALA A 210 1.72 -7.02 -11.01
N VAL A 211 2.89 -7.63 -11.16
CA VAL A 211 3.55 -7.91 -12.43
C VAL A 211 3.78 -9.41 -12.55
N ASP A 212 3.54 -9.95 -13.72
CA ASP A 212 4.04 -11.23 -14.21
C ASP A 212 5.40 -10.95 -14.85
N HIS A 213 6.48 -11.21 -14.12
CA HIS A 213 7.82 -10.82 -14.56
C HIS A 213 8.50 -11.90 -15.38
N ASP A 214 8.23 -13.18 -15.09
CA ASP A 214 8.78 -14.30 -15.83
C ASP A 214 7.93 -14.73 -17.05
N GLY A 215 6.74 -14.13 -17.21
CA GLY A 215 5.88 -14.32 -18.36
C GLY A 215 5.13 -15.65 -18.38
N ASP A 216 4.91 -16.27 -17.21
CA ASP A 216 4.17 -17.54 -17.08
C ASP A 216 2.64 -17.40 -17.18
N GLY A 217 2.14 -16.17 -17.30
CA GLY A 217 0.72 -15.82 -17.37
C GLY A 217 0.09 -15.54 -16.01
N ARG A 218 0.85 -15.57 -14.93
CA ARG A 218 0.40 -15.31 -13.56
C ARG A 218 1.18 -14.18 -12.91
N LYS A 219 0.55 -13.46 -12.00
CA LYS A 219 1.19 -12.49 -11.14
C LYS A 219 1.35 -13.12 -9.75
N ASP A 220 2.32 -14.05 -9.62
CA ASP A 220 2.48 -14.84 -8.39
C ASP A 220 3.27 -14.08 -7.31
N ILE A 221 2.61 -13.22 -6.58
CA ILE A 221 3.21 -12.54 -5.43
C ILE A 221 3.33 -13.43 -4.17
N TRP A 222 2.90 -14.69 -4.22
CA TRP A 222 2.95 -15.62 -3.08
C TRP A 222 4.22 -16.47 -3.08
N SER A 223 4.64 -17.00 -4.22
CA SER A 223 5.75 -17.93 -4.32
C SER A 223 6.89 -17.50 -5.26
N ASN A 224 6.60 -16.74 -6.32
CA ASN A 224 7.56 -16.32 -7.33
C ASN A 224 8.30 -15.05 -6.92
N LYS A 225 9.62 -15.14 -6.68
CA LYS A 225 10.44 -13.99 -6.26
C LYS A 225 10.55 -12.91 -7.35
N ALA A 226 10.55 -13.31 -8.62
CA ALA A 226 10.64 -12.36 -9.72
C ALA A 226 9.39 -11.46 -9.75
N ASP A 227 8.21 -12.06 -9.63
CA ASP A 227 6.95 -11.32 -9.56
C ASP A 227 6.83 -10.46 -8.30
N VAL A 228 7.25 -11.00 -7.14
CA VAL A 228 7.26 -10.26 -5.87
C VAL A 228 8.09 -9.00 -5.98
N PHE A 229 9.35 -9.10 -6.44
CA PHE A 229 10.27 -7.98 -6.52
C PHE A 229 9.86 -6.98 -7.59
N ALA A 230 9.45 -7.46 -8.76
CA ALA A 230 8.95 -6.62 -9.84
C ALA A 230 7.66 -5.89 -9.44
N SER A 231 6.75 -6.54 -8.71
CA SER A 231 5.52 -5.91 -8.22
C SER A 231 5.80 -4.81 -7.20
N ILE A 232 6.71 -5.02 -6.24
CA ILE A 232 7.14 -3.98 -5.30
C ILE A 232 7.78 -2.82 -6.05
N ALA A 233 8.69 -3.10 -6.98
CA ALA A 233 9.37 -2.09 -7.78
C ALA A 233 8.41 -1.29 -8.66
N ASN A 234 7.46 -1.97 -9.33
CA ASN A 234 6.43 -1.31 -10.13
C ASN A 234 5.54 -0.40 -9.28
N TYR A 235 5.16 -0.85 -8.07
CA TYR A 235 4.43 0.01 -7.13
C TYR A 235 5.18 1.30 -6.84
N LEU A 236 6.45 1.20 -6.44
CA LEU A 236 7.30 2.34 -6.11
C LEU A 236 7.53 3.27 -7.30
N ASN A 237 7.79 2.72 -8.49
CA ASN A 237 7.90 3.48 -9.75
C ASN A 237 6.62 4.29 -10.01
N LYS A 238 5.44 3.65 -9.96
CA LYS A 238 4.15 4.31 -10.16
C LYS A 238 3.81 5.32 -9.07
N ALA A 239 4.37 5.15 -7.87
CA ALA A 239 4.28 6.12 -6.78
C ALA A 239 5.25 7.31 -6.94
N GLY A 240 6.05 7.36 -8.00
CA GLY A 240 6.94 8.47 -8.33
C GLY A 240 8.34 8.35 -7.72
N TRP A 241 8.80 7.13 -7.46
CA TRP A 241 10.17 6.86 -7.00
C TRP A 241 11.21 7.47 -7.92
N LYS A 242 12.27 8.01 -7.34
CA LYS A 242 13.44 8.54 -8.04
C LYS A 242 14.69 7.79 -7.56
N ARG A 243 15.27 6.98 -8.44
CA ARG A 243 16.48 6.21 -8.14
C ARG A 243 17.62 7.14 -7.69
N GLY A 244 18.32 6.76 -6.64
CA GLY A 244 19.43 7.51 -6.05
C GLY A 244 19.05 8.74 -5.21
N ALA A 245 17.77 9.12 -5.14
CA ALA A 245 17.36 10.27 -4.34
C ALA A 245 17.25 9.97 -2.83
N GLY A 246 17.26 8.70 -2.42
CA GLY A 246 17.09 8.27 -1.04
C GLY A 246 15.71 8.61 -0.46
N TRP A 247 15.48 8.20 0.79
CA TRP A 247 14.25 8.52 1.50
C TRP A 247 14.35 9.80 2.34
N GLY A 248 15.56 10.08 2.82
CA GLY A 248 15.88 11.10 3.80
C GLY A 248 16.94 10.60 4.78
N GLY A 249 16.89 11.03 6.02
CA GLY A 249 17.81 10.57 7.06
C GLY A 249 17.59 11.21 8.40
N PRO A 250 18.26 10.71 9.47
CA PRO A 250 18.16 11.25 10.81
C PRO A 250 18.79 12.64 10.91
N VAL A 251 18.21 13.47 11.78
CA VAL A 251 18.72 14.81 12.08
C VAL A 251 18.64 15.08 13.57
N SER A 252 19.52 15.99 14.04
CA SER A 252 19.40 16.61 15.34
C SER A 252 19.04 18.09 15.20
N PHE A 253 18.38 18.65 16.21
CA PHE A 253 18.05 20.08 16.27
C PHE A 253 17.80 20.49 17.74
N ASN A 254 17.96 21.78 18.08
CA ASN A 254 17.67 22.23 19.44
C ASN A 254 16.19 22.53 19.61
N THR A 255 15.71 23.60 18.98
CA THR A 255 14.30 23.99 19.03
C THR A 255 13.84 24.38 17.65
N VAL A 256 12.79 23.71 17.16
CA VAL A 256 12.15 24.02 15.87
C VAL A 256 10.68 24.30 16.13
N ASP A 257 10.23 25.49 15.72
CA ASP A 257 8.80 25.84 15.75
C ASP A 257 8.05 25.15 14.60
N PHE A 258 7.58 23.93 14.84
CA PHE A 258 6.79 23.17 13.87
C PHE A 258 5.50 23.88 13.47
N ALA A 259 4.94 24.73 14.32
CA ALA A 259 3.68 25.41 14.02
C ALA A 259 3.85 26.39 12.85
N SER A 260 4.97 27.12 12.81
CA SER A 260 5.30 28.05 11.72
C SER A 260 5.72 27.37 10.43
N LEU A 261 6.08 26.08 10.50
CA LEU A 261 6.58 25.28 9.37
C LEU A 261 5.54 24.35 8.74
N LYS A 262 4.28 24.43 9.13
CA LYS A 262 3.21 23.59 8.54
C LYS A 262 3.08 23.79 7.04
N PRO A 263 2.83 22.72 6.27
CA PRO A 263 2.56 22.84 4.85
C PRO A 263 1.20 23.54 4.62
N LEU A 264 1.11 24.34 3.57
CA LEU A 264 -0.12 25.04 3.21
C LEU A 264 -1.22 24.10 2.72
N ASN A 265 -0.83 23.03 2.02
CA ASN A 265 -1.76 22.04 1.48
C ASN A 265 -1.30 20.64 1.91
N VAL A 266 -2.19 19.90 2.56
CA VAL A 266 -1.94 18.50 2.98
C VAL A 266 -2.91 17.61 2.23
N ASP A 267 -2.38 16.58 1.58
CA ASP A 267 -3.20 15.53 0.97
C ASP A 267 -4.08 14.87 2.04
N PRO A 268 -5.41 14.93 1.91
CA PRO A 268 -6.32 14.37 2.92
C PRO A 268 -6.24 12.84 3.01
N GLY A 269 -5.72 12.17 1.97
CA GLY A 269 -5.64 10.71 1.89
C GLY A 269 -4.60 10.09 2.82
N CYS A 270 -3.62 10.86 3.31
CA CYS A 270 -2.59 10.33 4.22
C CYS A 270 -2.42 11.18 5.49
N ARG A 271 -2.86 10.65 6.63
CA ARG A 271 -2.82 11.36 7.92
C ARG A 271 -1.40 11.67 8.42
N ALA A 272 -0.40 10.89 8.06
CA ALA A 272 1.00 11.13 8.44
C ALA A 272 1.46 12.52 7.99
N LEU A 273 1.08 12.93 6.80
CA LEU A 273 1.48 14.23 6.21
C LEU A 273 1.03 15.46 7.02
N LYS A 274 0.02 15.32 7.87
CA LYS A 274 -0.42 16.41 8.77
C LYS A 274 0.62 16.80 9.83
N ARG A 275 1.59 15.91 10.07
CA ARG A 275 2.68 16.10 11.03
C ARG A 275 4.00 16.54 10.38
N HIS A 276 4.06 16.55 9.05
CA HIS A 276 5.24 17.00 8.33
C HIS A 276 5.30 18.52 8.29
N SER A 277 6.54 19.06 8.27
CA SER A 277 6.74 20.45 7.92
C SER A 277 6.54 20.71 6.43
N ARG A 278 6.54 21.99 6.03
CA ARG A 278 6.78 22.35 4.61
C ARG A 278 8.17 21.87 4.19
N LYS A 279 8.33 21.61 2.88
CA LYS A 279 9.63 21.23 2.32
C LYS A 279 10.52 22.45 2.14
N MET A 280 11.79 22.32 2.54
CA MET A 280 12.82 23.33 2.38
C MET A 280 14.14 22.70 1.94
N SER A 281 15.07 23.53 1.43
CA SER A 281 16.43 23.09 1.07
C SER A 281 17.25 22.74 2.31
N ILE A 282 18.30 21.94 2.13
CA ILE A 282 19.23 21.61 3.24
C ILE A 282 19.87 22.87 3.86
N PRO A 283 20.36 23.88 3.09
CA PRO A 283 20.85 25.13 3.66
C PRO A 283 19.80 25.80 4.57
N SER A 284 18.54 25.94 4.12
CA SER A 284 17.48 26.54 4.92
C SER A 284 17.19 25.77 6.21
N TRP A 285 17.33 24.44 6.20
CA TRP A 285 17.23 23.62 7.40
C TRP A 285 18.39 23.88 8.36
N LYS A 286 19.62 24.02 7.85
CA LYS A 286 20.80 24.35 8.65
C LYS A 286 20.67 25.73 9.30
N ASP A 287 20.13 26.72 8.60
CA ASP A 287 19.86 28.07 9.13
C ASP A 287 18.89 28.05 10.32
N LEU A 288 18.01 27.03 10.36
CA LEU A 288 17.10 26.78 11.49
C LEU A 288 17.72 25.87 12.58
N GLY A 289 19.01 25.56 12.49
CA GLY A 289 19.71 24.72 13.46
C GLY A 289 19.43 23.22 13.32
N VAL A 290 18.89 22.77 12.18
CA VAL A 290 18.70 21.34 11.89
C VAL A 290 19.97 20.78 11.25
N VAL A 291 20.58 19.79 11.91
CA VAL A 291 21.85 19.18 11.50
C VAL A 291 21.61 17.76 11.00
N PRO A 292 21.79 17.48 9.69
CA PRO A 292 21.74 16.13 9.14
C PRO A 292 22.82 15.24 9.77
N GLY A 293 22.43 14.02 10.18
CA GLY A 293 23.34 12.99 10.69
C GLY A 293 23.99 12.15 9.57
N VAL A 294 23.51 12.31 8.33
CA VAL A 294 24.00 11.61 7.14
C VAL A 294 24.07 12.57 5.95
N GLN A 295 24.80 12.18 4.91
CA GLN A 295 24.77 12.93 3.65
C GLN A 295 23.42 12.71 2.96
N LEU A 296 22.76 13.81 2.62
CA LEU A 296 21.46 13.81 1.91
C LEU A 296 21.64 14.27 0.47
N ALA A 297 20.83 13.74 -0.43
CA ALA A 297 20.78 14.18 -1.82
C ALA A 297 20.30 15.64 -1.92
N ASP A 298 20.65 16.32 -3.02
CA ASP A 298 20.21 17.72 -3.23
C ASP A 298 18.75 17.74 -3.73
N GLN A 299 17.83 17.85 -2.76
CA GLN A 299 16.39 18.00 -2.99
C GLN A 299 15.75 18.70 -1.77
N PRO A 300 14.49 19.18 -1.91
CA PRO A 300 13.74 19.70 -0.78
C PRO A 300 13.29 18.59 0.18
N TYR A 301 13.40 18.83 1.48
CA TYR A 301 13.02 17.92 2.56
C TYR A 301 11.98 18.54 3.48
N ALA A 302 11.06 17.71 3.96
CA ALA A 302 10.22 18.02 5.11
C ALA A 302 10.85 17.46 6.38
N LEU A 303 10.69 18.16 7.51
CA LEU A 303 11.06 17.66 8.82
C LEU A 303 9.88 16.92 9.45
N ILE A 304 10.15 15.75 10.00
CA ILE A 304 9.24 15.03 10.90
C ILE A 304 9.91 14.81 12.24
N SER A 305 9.14 14.94 13.31
CA SER A 305 9.59 14.64 14.67
C SER A 305 8.78 13.46 15.22
N PRO A 306 9.43 12.45 15.84
CA PRO A 306 8.74 11.34 16.49
C PRO A 306 7.76 11.78 17.56
N GLU A 307 8.17 12.78 18.38
CA GLU A 307 7.44 13.26 19.53
C GLU A 307 7.53 14.79 19.65
N ALA A 308 6.54 15.37 20.32
CA ALA A 308 6.58 16.80 20.64
C ALA A 308 7.71 17.09 21.63
N GLY A 309 8.53 18.12 21.35
CA GLY A 309 9.67 18.51 22.18
C GLY A 309 10.92 17.66 21.99
N ALA A 310 10.96 16.74 21.04
CA ALA A 310 12.18 15.99 20.72
C ALA A 310 13.27 16.92 20.16
N SER A 311 14.53 16.59 20.42
CA SER A 311 15.72 17.24 19.85
C SER A 311 16.29 16.49 18.64
N SER A 312 15.56 15.51 18.11
CA SER A 312 15.92 14.71 16.95
C SER A 312 14.69 14.37 16.13
N GLY A 313 14.91 14.03 14.86
CA GLY A 313 13.87 13.64 13.93
C GLY A 313 14.46 13.16 12.61
N TYR A 314 13.70 13.33 11.53
CA TYR A 314 14.12 12.92 10.20
C TYR A 314 13.80 14.03 9.18
N LEU A 315 14.73 14.31 8.29
CA LEU A 315 14.46 15.02 7.04
C LEU A 315 14.03 14.00 6.00
N VAL A 316 12.84 14.18 5.44
CA VAL A 316 12.20 13.21 4.52
C VAL A 316 12.00 13.81 3.14
N GLY A 317 12.49 13.10 2.12
CA GLY A 317 12.55 13.55 0.73
C GLY A 317 11.34 13.15 -0.13
N GLY A 318 11.55 13.14 -1.45
CA GLY A 318 10.52 12.75 -2.43
C GLY A 318 10.13 11.28 -2.32
N ASN A 319 11.10 10.38 -2.22
CA ASN A 319 10.88 8.93 -2.14
C ASN A 319 10.14 8.51 -0.86
N TYR A 320 10.26 9.26 0.22
CA TYR A 320 9.47 9.02 1.43
C TYR A 320 7.97 9.08 1.16
N ARG A 321 7.54 9.96 0.24
CA ARG A 321 6.13 10.00 -0.18
C ARG A 321 5.69 8.71 -0.88
N ALA A 322 6.56 8.12 -1.72
CA ALA A 322 6.28 6.83 -2.35
C ALA A 322 6.11 5.71 -1.31
N ILE A 323 6.94 5.72 -0.25
CA ILE A 323 6.79 4.78 0.87
C ILE A 323 5.47 5.00 1.62
N LEU A 324 5.08 6.25 1.89
CA LEU A 324 3.80 6.58 2.53
C LEU A 324 2.58 6.19 1.69
N ASN A 325 2.70 6.13 0.36
CA ASN A 325 1.63 5.64 -0.49
C ASN A 325 1.39 4.12 -0.28
N TYR A 326 2.44 3.37 0.03
CA TYR A 326 2.34 1.95 0.36
C TYR A 326 1.66 1.74 1.72
N ASN A 327 2.15 2.46 2.73
CA ASN A 327 1.56 2.48 4.07
C ASN A 327 1.70 3.89 4.67
N CYS A 328 0.56 4.56 4.88
CA CYS A 328 0.52 5.93 5.38
C CYS A 328 0.77 6.02 6.90
N ALA A 329 1.97 5.62 7.32
CA ALA A 329 2.44 5.72 8.70
C ALA A 329 3.93 6.09 8.74
N ASP A 330 4.30 7.18 9.46
CA ASP A 330 5.70 7.61 9.57
C ASP A 330 6.58 6.53 10.19
N LYS A 331 6.08 5.81 11.19
CA LYS A 331 6.78 4.70 11.83
C LYS A 331 7.18 3.63 10.81
N TYR A 332 6.25 3.27 9.92
CA TYR A 332 6.51 2.33 8.83
C TYR A 332 7.52 2.90 7.83
N ALA A 333 7.31 4.12 7.36
CA ALA A 333 8.14 4.70 6.33
C ALA A 333 9.60 4.91 6.79
N VAL A 334 9.82 5.33 8.04
CA VAL A 334 11.16 5.39 8.63
C VAL A 334 11.76 3.99 8.78
N SER A 335 10.96 2.97 9.15
CA SER A 335 11.45 1.58 9.22
C SER A 335 11.96 1.09 7.86
N VAL A 336 11.26 1.42 6.77
CA VAL A 336 11.71 1.09 5.40
C VAL A 336 13.04 1.77 5.11
N GLY A 337 13.17 3.07 5.39
CA GLY A 337 14.40 3.82 5.17
C GLY A 337 15.59 3.24 5.95
N LEU A 338 15.43 3.01 7.26
CA LEU A 338 16.48 2.44 8.10
C LEU A 338 16.85 1.00 7.71
N MET A 339 15.87 0.22 7.25
CA MET A 339 16.12 -1.14 6.75
C MET A 339 16.90 -1.13 5.44
N SER A 340 16.54 -0.25 4.48
CA SER A 340 17.25 -0.15 3.20
C SER A 340 18.71 0.29 3.39
N GLU A 341 18.98 1.27 4.25
CA GLU A 341 20.33 1.67 4.62
C GLU A 341 21.14 0.52 5.21
N ALA A 342 20.54 -0.24 6.15
CA ALA A 342 21.20 -1.38 6.76
C ALA A 342 21.45 -2.52 5.78
N ILE A 343 20.64 -2.69 4.73
CA ILE A 343 20.82 -3.69 3.68
C ILE A 343 21.94 -3.26 2.71
N ALA A 344 21.98 -1.99 2.34
CA ALA A 344 22.98 -1.44 1.42
C ALA A 344 24.39 -1.36 2.05
N THR A 345 24.49 -1.29 3.38
CA THR A 345 25.79 -1.20 4.06
C THR A 345 26.47 -2.58 4.07
N PRO A 346 27.71 -2.71 3.53
CA PRO A 346 28.49 -3.94 3.67
C PRO A 346 28.74 -4.27 5.15
N ASP A 347 28.96 -5.58 5.43
CA ASP A 347 29.38 -6.06 6.77
C ASP A 347 30.77 -5.59 7.11
#